data_ba999819a0dcf83162ddafbeafeed713
#
_entry.id   ba999819a0dcf83162ddafbeafeed713
#
_cell.length_a   1.000
_cell.length_b   1.000
_cell.length_c   1.000
_cell.angle_alpha   90.00
_cell.angle_beta   90.00
_cell.angle_gamma   90.00
#
_symmetry.space_group_name_H-M   'P 1'
#
loop_
_entity.id
_entity.type
_entity.pdbx_description
1 polymer ?
#
loop_
_entity_poly.entity_id
_entity_poly.type
_entity_poly.pdbx_seq_one_letter_code
_entity_poly.pdbx_strand_id
1 'polypeptide(L)'
;IASVDEGVGKVLDFLEKNNLEENTIIVYTSDQGFYLGEHGWFDKRFIFDESFKTPLLVKWKGVIKEGSKNSQMVQNLDFAQTFLEAAGIKPPSDMQGESLIPIFKGQGKNFRDAAYY
;
A
#
# COMPACT_ATOMS: atom_id res chain seq x y z
N ILE A 1 11.48 8.51 13.00
CA ILE A 1 10.84 7.17 12.84
C ILE A 1 10.03 6.83 14.09
N ALA A 2 10.59 6.89 15.32
CA ALA A 2 9.88 6.55 16.55
C ALA A 2 8.56 7.34 16.74
N SER A 3 8.55 8.64 16.46
CA SER A 3 7.34 9.47 16.55
C SER A 3 6.25 9.08 15.52
N VAL A 4 6.65 8.61 14.35
CA VAL A 4 5.71 8.09 13.34
C VAL A 4 5.10 6.78 13.83
N ASP A 5 5.92 5.87 14.35
CA ASP A 5 5.48 4.60 14.92
C ASP A 5 4.48 4.81 16.08
N GLU A 6 4.80 5.73 17.00
CA GLU A 6 3.90 6.13 18.09
C GLU A 6 2.59 6.72 17.55
N GLY A 7 2.65 7.54 16.50
CA GLY A 7 1.48 8.11 15.84
C GLY A 7 0.57 7.05 15.23
N VAL A 8 1.16 6.07 14.54
CA VAL A 8 0.44 4.91 13.98
C VAL A 8 -0.23 4.12 15.12
N GLY A 9 0.51 3.83 16.20
CA GLY A 9 -0.04 3.14 17.37
C GLY A 9 -1.27 3.84 17.93
N LYS A 10 -1.24 5.17 18.09
CA LYS A 10 -2.40 5.95 18.57
C LYS A 10 -3.63 5.83 17.67
N VAL A 11 -3.43 5.79 16.34
CA VAL A 11 -4.53 5.59 15.39
C VAL A 11 -5.12 4.19 15.52
N LEU A 12 -4.27 3.17 15.60
CA LEU A 12 -4.73 1.79 15.77
C LEU A 12 -5.50 1.60 17.07
N ASP A 13 -4.98 2.12 18.18
CA ASP A 13 -5.66 2.12 19.49
C ASP A 13 -7.02 2.82 19.43
N PHE A 14 -7.11 3.94 18.72
CA PHE A 14 -8.38 4.66 18.57
C PHE A 14 -9.42 3.82 17.82
N LEU A 15 -9.02 3.16 16.72
CA LEU A 15 -9.92 2.31 15.95
C LEU A 15 -10.43 1.13 16.79
N GLU A 16 -9.54 0.48 17.54
CA GLU A 16 -9.88 -0.63 18.42
C GLU A 16 -10.85 -0.20 19.53
N LYS A 17 -10.50 0.86 20.28
CA LYS A 17 -11.31 1.37 21.40
C LYS A 17 -12.72 1.83 20.99
N ASN A 18 -12.89 2.20 19.72
CA ASN A 18 -14.17 2.65 19.19
C ASN A 18 -14.89 1.58 18.35
N ASN A 19 -14.38 0.36 18.31
CA ASN A 19 -14.94 -0.77 17.52
C ASN A 19 -15.07 -0.45 16.02
N LEU A 20 -14.13 0.32 15.46
CA LEU A 20 -14.12 0.73 14.05
C LEU A 20 -13.30 -0.21 13.15
N GLU A 21 -12.45 -1.08 13.71
CA GLU A 21 -11.54 -1.94 12.96
C GLU A 21 -12.24 -2.84 11.94
N GLU A 22 -13.41 -3.37 12.29
CA GLU A 22 -14.16 -4.31 11.44
C GLU A 22 -14.59 -3.68 10.11
N ASN A 23 -14.76 -2.37 10.08
CA ASN A 23 -15.22 -1.62 8.92
C ASN A 23 -14.21 -0.59 8.43
N THR A 24 -12.91 -0.85 8.66
CA THR A 24 -11.84 0.06 8.28
C THR A 24 -10.72 -0.69 7.57
N ILE A 25 -10.32 -0.20 6.40
CA ILE A 25 -9.09 -0.60 5.73
C ILE A 25 -7.97 0.33 6.21
N ILE A 26 -6.92 -0.24 6.75
CA ILE A 26 -5.76 0.51 7.23
C ILE A 26 -4.63 0.28 6.25
N VAL A 27 -4.08 1.35 5.68
CA VAL A 27 -2.96 1.32 4.74
C VAL A 27 -1.85 2.20 5.28
N TYR A 28 -0.66 1.63 5.43
CA TYR A 28 0.57 2.35 5.70
C TYR A 28 1.49 2.25 4.49
N THR A 29 1.82 3.38 3.90
CA THR A 29 2.65 3.46 2.70
C THR A 29 3.37 4.81 2.63
N SER A 30 4.13 5.03 1.56
CA SER A 30 4.74 6.31 1.21
C SER A 30 4.48 6.60 -0.27
N ASP A 31 4.50 7.87 -0.64
CA ASP A 31 4.43 8.32 -2.03
C ASP A 31 5.73 8.05 -2.79
N GLN A 32 6.86 8.12 -2.10
CA GLN A 32 8.19 8.02 -2.68
C GLN A 32 9.22 7.56 -1.64
N GLY A 33 10.29 6.90 -2.10
CA GLY A 33 11.49 6.67 -1.31
C GLY A 33 12.47 7.84 -1.34
N PHE A 34 13.66 7.67 -0.76
CA PHE A 34 14.68 8.70 -0.69
C PHE A 34 16.07 8.09 -0.43
N TYR A 35 17.11 8.62 -1.07
CA TYR A 35 18.51 8.28 -0.78
C TYR A 35 19.00 9.08 0.42
N LEU A 36 19.56 8.41 1.41
CA LEU A 36 20.16 9.02 2.59
C LEU A 36 21.69 8.87 2.59
N GLY A 37 22.29 8.80 1.41
CA GLY A 37 23.71 8.59 1.19
C GLY A 37 24.02 7.38 0.30
N GLU A 38 23.05 6.53 0.04
CA GLU A 38 23.18 5.39 -0.87
C GLU A 38 23.56 5.91 -2.25
N HIS A 39 24.45 5.18 -2.95
CA HIS A 39 25.00 5.54 -4.26
C HIS A 39 25.70 6.94 -4.28
N GLY A 40 26.05 7.51 -3.11
CA GLY A 40 26.60 8.86 -2.99
C GLY A 40 25.60 10.01 -3.17
N TRP A 41 24.29 9.72 -3.08
CA TRP A 41 23.21 10.68 -3.32
C TRP A 41 22.38 10.99 -2.07
N PHE A 42 21.91 12.24 -2.01
CA PHE A 42 20.84 12.68 -1.12
C PHE A 42 19.73 13.26 -2.00
N ASP A 43 18.86 12.39 -2.53
CA ASP A 43 17.81 12.74 -3.50
C ASP A 43 16.78 11.60 -3.63
N LYS A 44 15.88 11.70 -4.60
CA LYS A 44 14.83 10.72 -4.88
C LYS A 44 14.52 10.55 -6.38
N ARG A 45 15.36 11.10 -7.27
CA ARG A 45 15.05 11.24 -8.71
C ARG A 45 15.59 10.13 -9.60
N PHE A 46 16.41 9.24 -9.08
CA PHE A 46 16.99 8.14 -9.85
C PHE A 46 16.24 6.81 -9.57
N ILE A 47 16.24 5.92 -10.58
CA ILE A 47 15.52 4.64 -10.59
C ILE A 47 16.25 3.55 -9.76
N PHE A 48 16.65 3.81 -8.55
CA PHE A 48 17.16 2.81 -7.64
C PHE A 48 16.11 2.41 -6.61
N ASP A 49 16.27 1.24 -6.01
CA ASP A 49 15.34 0.67 -5.04
C ASP A 49 14.97 1.65 -3.91
N GLU A 50 15.92 2.40 -3.41
CA GLU A 50 15.74 3.35 -2.32
C GLU A 50 14.76 4.48 -2.67
N SER A 51 14.70 4.85 -3.96
CA SER A 51 13.71 5.82 -4.46
C SER A 51 12.37 5.16 -4.81
N PHE A 52 12.39 3.92 -5.24
CA PHE A 52 11.26 3.23 -5.86
C PHE A 52 10.46 2.37 -4.91
N LYS A 53 11.14 1.63 -4.03
CA LYS A 53 10.50 0.73 -3.07
C LYS A 53 10.01 1.49 -1.87
N THR A 54 8.73 1.74 -1.84
CA THR A 54 8.04 2.23 -0.65
C THR A 54 7.45 1.08 0.16
N PRO A 55 7.31 1.22 1.48
CA PRO A 55 6.59 0.24 2.27
C PRO A 55 5.11 0.19 1.85
N LEU A 56 4.53 -1.00 1.84
CA LEU A 56 3.09 -1.17 1.73
C LEU A 56 2.63 -2.21 2.76
N LEU A 57 1.98 -1.75 3.81
CA LEU A 57 1.36 -2.58 4.82
C LEU A 57 -0.15 -2.33 4.78
N VAL A 58 -0.92 -3.40 4.69
CA VAL A 58 -2.38 -3.29 4.62
C VAL A 58 -3.02 -4.22 5.65
N LYS A 59 -3.93 -3.68 6.44
CA LYS A 59 -4.81 -4.43 7.32
C LYS A 59 -6.25 -4.26 6.85
N TRP A 60 -6.89 -5.36 6.50
CA TRP A 60 -8.31 -5.40 6.14
C TRP A 60 -8.92 -6.66 6.72
N LYS A 61 -9.56 -6.51 7.85
CA LYS A 61 -10.08 -7.62 8.63
C LYS A 61 -11.13 -8.40 7.85
N GLY A 62 -11.04 -9.72 7.88
CA GLY A 62 -11.92 -10.61 7.13
C GLY A 62 -11.60 -10.75 5.63
N VAL A 63 -10.66 -9.95 5.07
CA VAL A 63 -10.27 -10.01 3.66
C VAL A 63 -8.82 -10.43 3.49
N ILE A 64 -7.90 -9.83 4.24
CA ILE A 64 -6.48 -10.15 4.21
C ILE A 64 -6.13 -11.11 5.34
N LYS A 65 -5.48 -12.22 4.99
CA LYS A 65 -4.95 -13.16 6.00
C LYS A 65 -3.82 -12.49 6.79
N GLU A 66 -3.93 -12.50 8.12
CA GLU A 66 -2.91 -11.97 9.00
C GLU A 66 -1.53 -12.61 8.76
N GLY A 67 -0.48 -11.79 8.83
CA GLY A 67 0.90 -12.21 8.61
C GLY A 67 1.22 -12.65 7.19
N SER A 68 0.28 -12.52 6.23
CA SER A 68 0.55 -12.83 4.83
C SER A 68 1.55 -11.84 4.22
N LYS A 69 2.36 -12.34 3.29
CA LYS A 69 3.29 -11.53 2.48
C LYS A 69 3.03 -11.80 1.01
N ASN A 70 3.18 -10.78 0.19
CA ASN A 70 3.05 -10.88 -1.26
C ASN A 70 4.21 -10.12 -1.91
N SER A 71 4.76 -10.66 -3.00
CA SER A 71 5.88 -10.09 -3.75
C SER A 71 5.48 -9.56 -5.14
N GLN A 72 4.19 -9.47 -5.42
CA GLN A 72 3.71 -8.89 -6.67
C GLN A 72 4.11 -7.42 -6.77
N MET A 73 4.42 -6.99 -7.99
CA MET A 73 4.73 -5.59 -8.25
C MET A 73 3.43 -4.77 -8.25
N VAL A 74 3.34 -3.85 -7.30
CA VAL A 74 2.21 -2.93 -7.13
C VAL A 74 2.69 -1.48 -7.17
N GLN A 75 1.82 -0.55 -7.50
CA GLN A 75 2.15 0.86 -7.62
C GLN A 75 1.12 1.74 -6.90
N ASN A 76 1.48 2.97 -6.56
CA ASN A 76 0.58 3.91 -5.88
C ASN A 76 -0.69 4.20 -6.70
N LEU A 77 -0.61 4.13 -8.02
CA LEU A 77 -1.77 4.31 -8.90
C LEU A 77 -2.84 3.22 -8.76
N ASP A 78 -2.51 2.09 -8.12
CA ASP A 78 -3.44 0.97 -7.90
C ASP A 78 -4.39 1.22 -6.71
N PHE A 79 -4.04 2.16 -5.83
CA PHE A 79 -4.84 2.42 -4.61
C PHE A 79 -6.21 2.99 -4.94
N ALA A 80 -6.31 3.88 -5.90
CA ALA A 80 -7.58 4.53 -6.23
C ALA A 80 -8.64 3.51 -6.69
N GLN A 81 -8.29 2.61 -7.61
CA GLN A 81 -9.19 1.53 -8.06
C GLN A 81 -9.53 0.57 -6.92
N THR A 82 -8.52 0.26 -6.09
CA THR A 82 -8.72 -0.62 -4.93
C THR A 82 -9.76 -0.05 -3.95
N PHE A 83 -9.67 1.25 -3.65
CA PHE A 83 -10.61 1.89 -2.72
C PHE A 83 -12.00 2.05 -3.31
N LEU A 84 -12.10 2.36 -4.61
CA LEU A 84 -13.40 2.41 -5.30
C LEU A 84 -14.07 1.03 -5.27
N GLU A 85 -13.36 -0.02 -5.63
CA GLU A 85 -13.89 -1.39 -5.62
C GLU A 85 -14.26 -1.83 -4.20
N ALA A 86 -13.44 -1.52 -3.19
CA ALA A 86 -13.74 -1.79 -1.79
C ALA A 86 -15.03 -1.09 -1.32
N ALA A 87 -15.32 0.10 -1.86
CA ALA A 87 -16.55 0.85 -1.62
C ALA A 87 -17.74 0.36 -2.46
N GLY A 88 -17.57 -0.69 -3.29
CA GLY A 88 -18.60 -1.19 -4.20
C GLY A 88 -18.85 -0.30 -5.42
N ILE A 89 -17.93 0.59 -5.73
CA ILE A 89 -17.99 1.51 -6.87
C ILE A 89 -17.13 0.94 -8.00
N LYS A 90 -17.69 0.83 -9.20
CA LYS A 90 -16.93 0.41 -10.38
C LYS A 90 -15.93 1.51 -10.77
N PRO A 91 -14.62 1.21 -10.82
CA PRO A 91 -13.63 2.18 -11.26
C PRO A 91 -13.90 2.64 -12.71
N PRO A 92 -13.70 3.94 -13.02
CA PRO A 92 -13.72 4.44 -14.39
C PRO A 92 -12.71 3.71 -15.29
N SER A 93 -13.05 3.51 -16.56
CA SER A 93 -12.24 2.74 -17.50
C SER A 93 -10.96 3.45 -18.00
N ASP A 94 -10.83 4.73 -17.73
CA ASP A 94 -9.66 5.56 -18.05
C ASP A 94 -8.60 5.58 -16.93
N MET A 95 -8.86 4.95 -15.79
CA MET A 95 -7.88 4.79 -14.74
C MET A 95 -6.82 3.74 -15.13
N GLN A 96 -5.54 4.06 -14.94
CA GLN A 96 -4.42 3.22 -15.40
C GLN A 96 -3.98 2.16 -14.40
N GLY A 97 -4.36 2.27 -13.13
CA GLY A 97 -4.03 1.28 -12.11
C GLY A 97 -4.92 0.06 -12.17
N GLU A 98 -4.61 -0.92 -11.34
CA GLU A 98 -5.40 -2.14 -11.17
C GLU A 98 -5.75 -2.34 -9.69
N SER A 99 -6.94 -2.88 -9.41
CA SER A 99 -7.33 -3.15 -8.03
C SER A 99 -6.45 -4.20 -7.37
N LEU A 100 -6.00 -3.92 -6.15
CA LEU A 100 -5.22 -4.85 -5.33
C LEU A 100 -6.08 -5.91 -4.62
N ILE A 101 -7.40 -5.84 -4.73
CA ILE A 101 -8.31 -6.79 -4.05
C ILE A 101 -8.01 -8.26 -4.40
N PRO A 102 -7.72 -8.64 -5.65
CA PRO A 102 -7.32 -10.01 -5.96
C PRO A 102 -6.05 -10.45 -5.22
N ILE A 103 -5.06 -9.55 -5.10
CA ILE A 103 -3.84 -9.82 -4.32
C ILE A 103 -4.18 -10.00 -2.83
N PHE A 104 -5.00 -9.15 -2.28
CA PHE A 104 -5.43 -9.21 -0.87
C PHE A 104 -6.15 -10.52 -0.54
N LYS A 105 -6.91 -11.06 -1.50
CA LYS A 105 -7.60 -12.36 -1.40
C LYS A 105 -6.69 -13.56 -1.72
N GLY A 106 -5.39 -13.34 -1.98
CA GLY A 106 -4.45 -14.41 -2.36
C GLY A 106 -4.63 -14.96 -3.78
N GLN A 107 -5.33 -14.25 -4.65
CA GLN A 107 -5.69 -14.68 -6.02
C GLN A 107 -4.86 -14.00 -7.11
N GLY A 108 -4.09 -12.97 -6.78
CA GLY A 108 -3.33 -12.16 -7.73
C GLY A 108 -2.05 -12.84 -8.22
N LYS A 109 -2.15 -13.79 -9.16
CA LYS A 109 -0.99 -14.33 -9.86
C LYS A 109 -0.72 -13.50 -11.11
N ASN A 110 0.58 -13.18 -11.37
CA ASN A 110 1.01 -12.41 -12.54
C ASN A 110 0.28 -11.06 -12.67
N PHE A 111 0.25 -10.31 -11.58
CA PHE A 111 -0.46 -9.03 -11.51
C PHE A 111 0.15 -7.98 -12.45
N ARG A 112 1.50 -7.83 -12.41
CA ARG A 112 2.24 -6.88 -13.26
C ARG A 112 3.68 -7.32 -13.41
N ASP A 113 4.21 -7.25 -14.64
CA ASP A 113 5.60 -7.63 -14.96
C ASP A 113 6.55 -6.43 -15.01
N ALA A 114 6.03 -5.23 -15.19
CA ALA A 114 6.80 -3.99 -15.30
C ALA A 114 6.07 -2.80 -14.69
N ALA A 115 6.85 -1.86 -14.16
CA ALA A 115 6.39 -0.55 -13.73
C ALA A 115 7.08 0.52 -14.58
N TYR A 116 6.33 1.52 -15.02
CA TYR A 116 6.87 2.68 -15.71
C TYR A 116 7.24 3.75 -14.69
N TYR A 117 8.43 4.36 -14.91
CA TYR A 117 8.96 5.43 -14.06
C TYR A 117 9.13 6.72 -14.85
#